data_0431edf61a1ca2d3039b0029fa788e9e
#
_entry.id   0431edf61a1ca2d3039b0029fa788e9e
#
_cell.length_a   1.000
_cell.length_b   1.000
_cell.length_c   1.000
_cell.angle_alpha   90.00
_cell.angle_beta   90.00
_cell.angle_gamma   90.00
#
_symmetry.space_group_name_H-M   'P 1'
#
loop_
_entity.id
_entity.type
_entity.pdbx_description
1 polymer ?
#
loop_
_entity_poly.entity_id
_entity_poly.type
_entity_poly.pdbx_seq_one_letter_code
_entity_poly.pdbx_strand_id
1 'polypeptide(L)'
;NQKNENTIQVGIMGIDVASEGPLSKKHKASYIFNYRYSTTGLLNLEGGTMDYQDLNLKLNFPTQKAGTFSVWGTSLIDKFTSDFEKNTEKWDYWGDRSESRDKQYMAAGGVSHRYFFNNDASLKTTIAATYSQLDGGATLFNHSMESTPYMDLDSKYTNLIFTTTFNRKFSNRFTNKTGFTYTNMFYKMDLSIAPYEAEPLEIVSQGKGNTSLISAYNSSSVGLTER
;
A
#
# COMPACT_ATOMS: atom_id res chain seq x y z
N ASN A 1 9.05 8.23 22.81
CA ASN A 1 8.03 8.84 23.65
C ASN A 1 7.96 8.15 25.01
N GLN A 2 7.86 8.93 26.10
CA GLN A 2 7.69 8.42 27.47
C GLN A 2 6.23 8.43 27.93
N LYS A 3 5.36 9.08 27.16
CA LYS A 3 3.93 9.23 27.39
C LYS A 3 3.14 8.75 26.17
N ASN A 4 1.92 8.34 26.40
CA ASN A 4 0.98 8.08 25.32
C ASN A 4 0.46 9.40 24.77
N GLU A 5 0.46 9.53 23.46
CA GLU A 5 -0.08 10.65 22.71
C GLU A 5 -1.21 10.12 21.83
N ASN A 6 -2.35 10.81 21.87
CA ASN A 6 -3.52 10.45 21.09
C ASN A 6 -3.97 11.68 20.32
N THR A 7 -4.29 11.50 19.06
CA THR A 7 -4.77 12.54 18.17
C THR A 7 -6.05 12.07 17.52
N ILE A 8 -7.06 12.91 17.50
CA ILE A 8 -8.30 12.72 16.74
C ILE A 8 -8.49 13.98 15.90
N GLN A 9 -8.63 13.77 14.59
CA GLN A 9 -8.96 14.84 13.65
C GLN A 9 -10.27 14.49 12.96
N VAL A 10 -11.14 15.48 12.84
CA VAL A 10 -12.42 15.36 12.13
C VAL A 10 -12.48 16.50 11.13
N GLY A 11 -12.70 16.18 9.87
CA GLY A 11 -12.80 17.15 8.78
C GLY A 11 -13.78 16.68 7.72
N ILE A 12 -14.01 17.53 6.73
CA ILE A 12 -14.89 17.23 5.60
C ILE A 12 -14.41 15.99 4.83
N MET A 13 -13.09 15.80 4.75
CA MET A 13 -12.47 14.68 3.99
C MET A 13 -12.35 13.39 4.79
N GLY A 14 -12.63 13.40 6.10
CA GLY A 14 -12.51 12.16 6.87
C GLY A 14 -12.28 12.35 8.36
N ILE A 15 -12.15 11.21 9.01
CA ILE A 15 -11.80 11.08 10.43
C ILE A 15 -10.45 10.36 10.50
N ASP A 16 -9.54 10.91 11.28
CA ASP A 16 -8.22 10.36 11.56
C ASP A 16 -8.06 10.11 13.06
N VAL A 17 -7.60 8.94 13.43
CA VAL A 17 -7.31 8.57 14.82
C VAL A 17 -5.90 8.03 14.89
N ALA A 18 -5.04 8.70 15.63
CA ALA A 18 -3.68 8.27 15.86
C ALA A 18 -3.39 8.08 17.35
N SER A 19 -2.57 7.10 17.65
CA SER A 19 -2.10 6.83 19.01
C SER A 19 -0.68 6.30 18.96
N GLU A 20 0.18 6.85 19.80
CA GLU A 20 1.55 6.36 19.96
C GLU A 20 1.99 6.42 21.42
N GLY A 21 2.94 5.55 21.77
CA GLY A 21 3.48 5.58 23.11
C GLY A 21 4.16 4.28 23.56
N PRO A 22 4.46 4.19 24.84
CA PRO A 22 5.03 2.98 25.43
C PRO A 22 3.95 1.90 25.64
N LEU A 23 4.20 0.67 25.10
CA LEU A 23 3.47 -0.52 25.48
C LEU A 23 3.90 -1.03 26.86
N SER A 24 5.20 -0.90 27.16
CA SER A 24 5.77 -1.31 28.43
C SER A 24 6.95 -0.43 28.79
N LYS A 25 6.81 0.29 29.90
CA LYS A 25 7.91 1.12 30.44
C LYS A 25 9.08 0.26 30.88
N LYS A 26 8.82 -0.93 31.44
CA LYS A 26 9.86 -1.88 31.91
C LYS A 26 10.68 -2.42 30.75
N HIS A 27 10.06 -2.75 29.63
CA HIS A 27 10.72 -3.37 28.47
C HIS A 27 11.02 -2.38 27.35
N LYS A 28 10.74 -1.08 27.54
CA LYS A 28 10.92 -0.02 26.53
C LYS A 28 10.23 -0.32 25.20
N ALA A 29 9.21 -1.21 25.21
CA ALA A 29 8.42 -1.51 24.05
C ALA A 29 7.51 -0.33 23.73
N SER A 30 7.29 -0.05 22.45
CA SER A 30 6.49 1.07 21.98
C SER A 30 5.61 0.68 20.81
N TYR A 31 4.58 1.47 20.58
CA TYR A 31 3.68 1.32 19.45
C TYR A 31 3.42 2.66 18.77
N ILE A 32 3.04 2.56 17.50
CA ILE A 32 2.43 3.62 16.69
C ILE A 32 1.24 2.97 16.01
N PHE A 33 0.10 3.63 16.07
CA PHE A 33 -1.16 3.25 15.44
C PHE A 33 -1.76 4.47 14.78
N ASN A 34 -2.27 4.32 13.58
CA ASN A 34 -3.06 5.33 12.88
C ASN A 34 -4.14 4.62 12.07
N TYR A 35 -5.35 5.15 12.15
CA TYR A 35 -6.48 4.73 11.33
C TYR A 35 -7.17 5.94 10.76
N ARG A 36 -7.44 5.91 9.46
CA ARG A 36 -8.17 6.96 8.75
C ARG A 36 -9.38 6.37 8.05
N TYR A 37 -10.48 7.08 8.13
CA TYR A 37 -11.72 6.80 7.42
C TYR A 37 -12.13 8.02 6.60
N SER A 38 -12.31 7.85 5.30
CA SER A 38 -12.82 8.90 4.40
C SER A 38 -14.32 9.10 4.62
N THR A 39 -14.76 10.34 4.56
CA THR A 39 -16.16 10.73 4.58
C THR A 39 -16.63 11.32 3.25
N THR A 40 -15.81 11.23 2.21
CA THR A 40 -16.10 11.81 0.88
C THR A 40 -17.33 11.20 0.23
N GLY A 41 -17.59 9.92 0.44
CA GLY A 41 -18.82 9.27 -0.03
C GLY A 41 -20.11 9.82 0.59
N LEU A 42 -20.02 10.51 1.74
CA LEU A 42 -21.17 11.17 2.38
C LEU A 42 -21.49 12.52 1.73
N LEU A 43 -20.59 13.09 0.95
CA LEU A 43 -20.75 14.42 0.35
C LEU A 43 -21.64 14.42 -0.90
N ASN A 44 -22.00 13.24 -1.40
CA ASN A 44 -22.86 13.05 -2.58
C ASN A 44 -22.48 14.00 -3.74
N LEU A 45 -21.18 13.99 -4.11
CA LEU A 45 -20.65 14.83 -5.17
C LEU A 45 -21.13 14.31 -6.53
N GLU A 46 -21.54 15.23 -7.42
CA GLU A 46 -21.87 14.87 -8.78
C GLU A 46 -20.65 14.25 -9.49
N GLY A 47 -20.88 13.18 -10.27
CA GLY A 47 -19.86 12.53 -11.09
C GLY A 47 -19.10 11.37 -10.44
N GLY A 48 -19.40 11.04 -9.18
CA GLY A 48 -18.84 9.86 -8.53
C GLY A 48 -18.41 10.07 -7.08
N THR A 49 -17.97 9.00 -6.45
CA THR A 49 -17.52 9.01 -5.05
C THR A 49 -16.22 8.25 -4.89
N MET A 50 -15.46 8.64 -3.89
CA MET A 50 -14.25 7.94 -3.48
C MET A 50 -14.27 7.76 -1.96
N ASP A 51 -14.35 6.50 -1.53
CA ASP A 51 -14.30 6.13 -0.11
C ASP A 51 -13.04 5.33 0.16
N TYR A 52 -12.27 5.73 1.15
CA TYR A 52 -11.09 4.98 1.53
C TYR A 52 -10.96 4.82 3.04
N GLN A 53 -10.27 3.76 3.43
CA GLN A 53 -9.86 3.48 4.79
C GLN A 53 -8.40 3.06 4.78
N ASP A 54 -7.61 3.59 5.67
CA ASP A 54 -6.24 3.14 5.85
C ASP A 54 -5.93 2.86 7.33
N LEU A 55 -5.06 1.88 7.51
CA LEU A 55 -4.58 1.47 8.82
C LEU A 55 -3.06 1.36 8.79
N ASN A 56 -2.40 1.94 9.78
CA ASN A 56 -0.97 1.81 10.00
C ASN A 56 -0.69 1.37 11.44
N LEU A 57 0.13 0.35 11.58
CA LEU A 57 0.55 -0.18 12.88
C LEU A 57 2.04 -0.47 12.88
N LYS A 58 2.71 -0.09 13.97
CA LYS A 58 4.07 -0.52 14.24
C LYS A 58 4.27 -0.77 15.72
N LEU A 59 4.81 -1.94 16.03
CA LEU A 59 5.22 -2.35 17.36
C LEU A 59 6.73 -2.49 17.40
N ASN A 60 7.35 -2.03 18.47
CA ASN A 60 8.79 -2.06 18.62
C ASN A 60 9.17 -2.67 19.97
N PHE A 61 10.03 -3.69 19.95
CA PHE A 61 10.44 -4.47 21.09
C PHE A 61 11.97 -4.50 21.20
N PRO A 62 12.59 -3.50 21.82
CA PRO A 62 14.02 -3.53 22.10
C PRO A 62 14.31 -4.56 23.20
N THR A 63 15.38 -5.31 23.02
CA THR A 63 15.87 -6.29 23.98
C THR A 63 17.23 -5.87 24.50
N GLN A 64 17.65 -6.41 25.65
CA GLN A 64 18.95 -6.06 26.24
C GLN A 64 20.15 -6.61 25.45
N LYS A 65 20.02 -7.81 24.86
CA LYS A 65 21.14 -8.52 24.21
C LYS A 65 20.89 -8.91 22.77
N ALA A 66 19.63 -9.15 22.41
CA ALA A 66 19.29 -9.65 21.07
C ALA A 66 18.92 -8.55 20.07
N GLY A 67 19.15 -7.27 20.40
CA GLY A 67 18.81 -6.15 19.51
C GLY A 67 17.33 -5.78 19.58
N THR A 68 16.78 -5.30 18.49
CA THR A 68 15.41 -4.76 18.44
C THR A 68 14.59 -5.53 17.42
N PHE A 69 13.43 -6.03 17.84
CA PHE A 69 12.41 -6.61 16.97
C PHE A 69 11.32 -5.57 16.70
N SER A 70 10.83 -5.52 15.49
CA SER A 70 9.71 -4.65 15.12
C SER A 70 8.72 -5.45 14.27
N VAL A 71 7.44 -5.31 14.58
CA VAL A 71 6.32 -5.79 13.75
C VAL A 71 5.62 -4.57 13.20
N TRP A 72 5.32 -4.55 11.92
CA TRP A 72 4.66 -3.44 11.28
C TRP A 72 3.70 -3.91 10.21
N GLY A 73 2.69 -3.10 9.95
CA GLY A 73 1.72 -3.33 8.89
C GLY A 73 1.05 -2.03 8.48
N THR A 74 0.65 -2.00 7.23
CA THR A 74 -0.18 -0.94 6.64
C THR A 74 -1.20 -1.58 5.71
N SER A 75 -2.39 -1.02 5.64
CA SER A 75 -3.41 -1.46 4.70
C SER A 75 -4.24 -0.27 4.22
N LEU A 76 -4.74 -0.36 3.00
CA LEU A 76 -5.65 0.56 2.36
C LEU A 76 -6.79 -0.23 1.71
N ILE A 77 -8.00 0.22 1.93
CA ILE A 77 -9.20 -0.20 1.18
C ILE A 77 -9.76 1.05 0.54
N ASP A 78 -9.92 1.02 -0.75
CA ASP A 78 -10.40 2.13 -1.56
C ASP A 78 -11.55 1.65 -2.43
N LYS A 79 -12.60 2.47 -2.53
CA LYS A 79 -13.72 2.27 -3.43
C LYS A 79 -13.92 3.55 -4.22
N PHE A 80 -13.86 3.42 -5.50
CA PHE A 80 -14.14 4.51 -6.43
C PHE A 80 -15.37 4.16 -7.27
N THR A 81 -16.28 5.11 -7.42
CA THR A 81 -17.38 5.03 -8.38
C THR A 81 -17.36 6.27 -9.24
N SER A 82 -17.58 6.10 -10.53
CA SER A 82 -17.83 7.19 -11.45
C SER A 82 -19.22 6.98 -12.04
N ASP A 83 -20.09 7.97 -11.88
CA ASP A 83 -21.45 7.90 -12.40
C ASP A 83 -21.51 8.48 -13.82
N PHE A 84 -22.41 7.99 -14.65
CA PHE A 84 -22.65 8.52 -15.98
C PHE A 84 -23.49 9.80 -15.93
N GLU A 85 -23.38 10.66 -16.95
CA GLU A 85 -24.23 11.85 -17.14
C GLU A 85 -25.66 11.42 -17.53
N LYS A 86 -26.65 11.77 -16.70
CA LYS A 86 -28.05 11.38 -16.88
C LYS A 86 -28.73 12.09 -18.04
N ASN A 87 -28.25 13.27 -18.43
CA ASN A 87 -28.77 14.00 -19.57
C ASN A 87 -28.06 13.56 -20.86
N THR A 88 -28.72 12.72 -21.64
CA THR A 88 -28.17 12.17 -22.89
C THR A 88 -27.83 13.21 -23.94
N GLU A 89 -28.39 14.42 -23.88
CA GLU A 89 -28.06 15.53 -24.78
C GLU A 89 -26.66 16.13 -24.51
N LYS A 90 -26.07 15.84 -23.33
CA LYS A 90 -24.75 16.27 -22.91
C LYS A 90 -23.66 15.23 -23.17
N TRP A 91 -24.01 14.10 -23.78
CA TRP A 91 -23.04 13.07 -24.07
C TRP A 91 -22.17 13.44 -25.26
N ASP A 92 -20.95 13.91 -25.01
CA ASP A 92 -19.98 14.28 -26.01
C ASP A 92 -18.99 13.15 -26.33
N TYR A 93 -18.74 12.26 -25.37
CA TYR A 93 -17.82 11.13 -25.51
C TYR A 93 -18.28 9.93 -24.68
N TRP A 94 -17.65 8.79 -24.87
CA TRP A 94 -18.07 7.54 -24.25
C TRP A 94 -18.05 7.58 -22.70
N GLY A 95 -17.18 8.38 -22.10
CA GLY A 95 -17.08 8.53 -20.65
C GLY A 95 -18.33 9.13 -20.02
N ASP A 96 -19.06 10.00 -20.74
CA ASP A 96 -20.28 10.62 -20.21
C ASP A 96 -21.40 9.59 -20.00
N ARG A 97 -21.37 8.48 -20.73
CA ARG A 97 -22.32 7.39 -20.65
C ARG A 97 -21.77 6.12 -19.98
N SER A 98 -20.64 6.25 -19.30
CA SER A 98 -19.96 5.16 -18.59
C SER A 98 -20.15 5.29 -17.09
N GLU A 99 -20.59 4.21 -16.45
CA GLU A 99 -20.50 4.03 -15.01
C GLU A 99 -19.34 3.08 -14.72
N SER A 100 -18.44 3.44 -13.80
CA SER A 100 -17.39 2.55 -13.36
C SER A 100 -17.41 2.36 -11.84
N ARG A 101 -16.99 1.18 -11.41
CA ARG A 101 -16.88 0.80 -10.00
C ARG A 101 -15.62 0.03 -9.79
N ASP A 102 -14.73 0.61 -9.00
CA ASP A 102 -13.44 0.03 -8.68
C ASP A 102 -13.29 -0.16 -7.17
N LYS A 103 -12.72 -1.29 -6.79
CA LYS A 103 -12.30 -1.58 -5.41
C LYS A 103 -10.84 -1.94 -5.41
N GLN A 104 -10.07 -1.21 -4.64
CA GLN A 104 -8.66 -1.48 -4.45
C GLN A 104 -8.38 -1.90 -3.01
N TYR A 105 -7.62 -2.95 -2.87
CA TYR A 105 -7.11 -3.44 -1.59
C TYR A 105 -5.59 -3.43 -1.67
N MET A 106 -4.95 -2.79 -0.72
CA MET A 106 -3.51 -2.81 -0.58
C MET A 106 -3.14 -3.13 0.86
N ALA A 107 -2.18 -4.01 1.05
CA ALA A 107 -1.63 -4.32 2.36
C ALA A 107 -0.14 -4.60 2.26
N ALA A 108 0.60 -4.20 3.28
CA ALA A 108 1.98 -4.61 3.48
C ALA A 108 2.21 -4.84 4.98
N GLY A 109 2.99 -5.88 5.29
CA GLY A 109 3.33 -6.14 6.68
C GLY A 109 4.57 -6.99 6.80
N GLY A 110 5.21 -6.90 7.95
CA GLY A 110 6.44 -7.64 8.15
C GLY A 110 7.00 -7.59 9.55
N VAL A 111 8.03 -8.39 9.73
CA VAL A 111 8.85 -8.43 10.94
C VAL A 111 10.26 -8.02 10.58
N SER A 112 10.83 -7.12 11.37
CA SER A 112 12.21 -6.67 11.23
C SER A 112 12.98 -6.97 12.51
N HIS A 113 14.20 -7.41 12.36
CA HIS A 113 15.15 -7.57 13.45
C HIS A 113 16.39 -6.74 13.15
N ARG A 114 16.80 -5.91 14.12
CA ARG A 114 18.05 -5.15 14.06
C ARG A 114 18.96 -5.59 15.20
N TYR A 115 20.09 -6.15 14.84
CA TYR A 115 21.13 -6.56 15.78
C TYR A 115 22.32 -5.61 15.69
N PHE A 116 22.85 -5.21 16.86
CA PHE A 116 24.03 -4.38 16.98
C PHE A 116 25.19 -5.24 17.47
N PHE A 117 26.18 -5.41 16.63
CA PHE A 117 27.42 -6.12 17.01
C PHE A 117 28.28 -5.27 17.97
N ASN A 118 28.28 -3.96 17.71
CA ASN A 118 28.91 -2.92 18.51
C ASN A 118 28.31 -1.55 18.12
N ASN A 119 28.92 -0.45 18.59
CA ASN A 119 28.45 0.90 18.27
C ASN A 119 28.61 1.29 16.80
N ASP A 120 29.47 0.59 16.06
CA ASP A 120 29.83 0.91 14.68
C ASP A 120 29.27 -0.08 13.65
N ALA A 121 28.72 -1.21 14.09
CA ALA A 121 28.24 -2.25 13.19
C ALA A 121 26.85 -2.78 13.59
N SER A 122 25.95 -2.85 12.62
CA SER A 122 24.60 -3.41 12.80
C SER A 122 24.12 -4.17 11.57
N LEU A 123 23.32 -5.20 11.81
CA LEU A 123 22.61 -5.97 10.79
C LEU A 123 21.10 -5.76 10.98
N LYS A 124 20.41 -5.38 9.94
CA LYS A 124 18.95 -5.35 9.91
C LYS A 124 18.45 -6.38 8.91
N THR A 125 17.62 -7.31 9.37
CA THR A 125 16.93 -8.30 8.54
C THR A 125 15.42 -8.05 8.63
N THR A 126 14.73 -8.16 7.51
CA THR A 126 13.27 -7.98 7.42
C THR A 126 12.69 -9.09 6.56
N ILE A 127 11.61 -9.67 7.04
CA ILE A 127 10.71 -10.55 6.27
C ILE A 127 9.39 -9.81 6.17
N ALA A 128 8.89 -9.65 4.96
CA ALA A 128 7.65 -8.91 4.70
C ALA A 128 6.84 -9.58 3.60
N ALA A 129 5.55 -9.28 3.60
CA ALA A 129 4.65 -9.58 2.50
C ALA A 129 3.90 -8.32 2.08
N THR A 130 3.60 -8.22 0.79
CA THR A 130 2.68 -7.21 0.25
C THR A 130 1.56 -7.90 -0.52
N TYR A 131 0.41 -7.31 -0.49
CA TYR A 131 -0.76 -7.71 -1.26
C TYR A 131 -1.39 -6.49 -1.91
N SER A 132 -1.78 -6.62 -3.17
CA SER A 132 -2.55 -5.61 -3.90
C SER A 132 -3.58 -6.32 -4.77
N GLN A 133 -4.81 -5.83 -4.74
CA GLN A 133 -5.90 -6.27 -5.62
C GLN A 133 -6.60 -5.04 -6.16
N LEU A 134 -6.89 -5.07 -7.45
CA LEU A 134 -7.81 -4.17 -8.12
C LEU A 134 -8.92 -5.02 -8.73
N ASP A 135 -10.14 -4.78 -8.28
CA ASP A 135 -11.39 -5.38 -8.76
C ASP A 135 -12.23 -4.24 -9.31
N GLY A 136 -12.42 -4.19 -10.61
CA GLY A 136 -13.03 -3.07 -11.28
C GLY A 136 -13.88 -3.47 -12.46
N GLY A 137 -14.83 -2.62 -12.81
CA GLY A 137 -15.69 -2.83 -13.94
C GLY A 137 -16.33 -1.55 -14.46
N ALA A 138 -16.65 -1.55 -15.73
CA ALA A 138 -17.37 -0.46 -16.40
C ALA A 138 -18.59 -0.97 -17.13
N THR A 139 -19.64 -0.19 -17.09
CA THR A 139 -20.92 -0.42 -17.78
C THR A 139 -21.20 0.79 -18.65
N LEU A 140 -21.58 0.56 -19.90
CA LEU A 140 -22.00 1.60 -20.83
C LEU A 140 -23.53 1.66 -20.92
N PHE A 141 -24.04 2.87 -21.07
CA PHE A 141 -25.46 3.15 -21.29
C PHE A 141 -25.68 3.62 -22.72
N ASN A 142 -26.78 3.18 -23.34
CA ASN A 142 -27.26 3.69 -24.60
C ASN A 142 -28.25 4.86 -24.38
N HIS A 143 -28.68 5.53 -25.44
CA HIS A 143 -29.67 6.62 -25.36
C HIS A 143 -31.03 6.22 -24.82
N SER A 144 -31.37 4.92 -24.80
CA SER A 144 -32.57 4.36 -24.17
C SER A 144 -32.35 4.03 -22.69
N MET A 145 -31.21 4.37 -22.11
CA MET A 145 -30.81 4.04 -20.73
C MET A 145 -30.69 2.54 -20.45
N GLU A 146 -30.51 1.74 -21.48
CA GLU A 146 -30.18 0.33 -21.34
C GLU A 146 -28.67 0.21 -21.08
N SER A 147 -28.29 -0.59 -20.10
CA SER A 147 -26.91 -0.78 -19.68
C SER A 147 -26.32 -2.09 -20.20
N THR A 148 -25.09 -2.05 -20.64
CA THR A 148 -24.32 -3.25 -21.04
C THR A 148 -22.96 -3.26 -20.37
N PRO A 149 -22.47 -4.41 -19.86
CA PRO A 149 -21.10 -4.53 -19.35
C PRO A 149 -20.09 -4.20 -20.47
N TYR A 150 -19.11 -3.37 -20.12
CA TYR A 150 -18.06 -2.97 -21.05
C TYR A 150 -16.68 -3.49 -20.67
N MET A 151 -16.37 -3.52 -19.38
CA MET A 151 -15.09 -4.00 -18.88
C MET A 151 -15.27 -4.72 -17.55
N ASP A 152 -14.50 -5.77 -17.34
CA ASP A 152 -14.33 -6.47 -16.07
C ASP A 152 -12.85 -6.76 -15.84
N LEU A 153 -12.34 -6.40 -14.66
CA LEU A 153 -10.93 -6.53 -14.27
C LEU A 153 -10.81 -7.10 -12.87
N ASP A 154 -10.13 -8.24 -12.73
CA ASP A 154 -9.60 -8.74 -11.44
C ASP A 154 -8.09 -8.91 -11.54
N SER A 155 -7.36 -8.07 -10.83
CA SER A 155 -5.90 -8.09 -10.81
C SER A 155 -5.39 -8.23 -9.38
N LYS A 156 -4.51 -9.21 -9.13
CA LYS A 156 -3.94 -9.52 -7.82
C LYS A 156 -2.43 -9.67 -7.89
N TYR A 157 -1.75 -9.03 -6.96
CA TYR A 157 -0.31 -9.14 -6.77
C TYR A 157 0.03 -9.46 -5.32
N THR A 158 0.89 -10.43 -5.13
CA THR A 158 1.42 -10.78 -3.80
C THR A 158 2.94 -10.87 -3.90
N ASN A 159 3.66 -10.20 -3.01
CA ASN A 159 5.10 -10.33 -2.94
C ASN A 159 5.52 -10.84 -1.56
N LEU A 160 6.45 -11.79 -1.54
CA LEU A 160 7.16 -12.22 -0.34
C LEU A 160 8.59 -11.69 -0.43
N ILE A 161 9.00 -10.95 0.59
CA ILE A 161 10.23 -10.17 0.56
C ILE A 161 11.10 -10.57 1.74
N PHE A 162 12.34 -10.93 1.45
CA PHE A 162 13.42 -11.05 2.42
C PHE A 162 14.47 -10.01 2.09
N THR A 163 14.86 -9.19 3.06
CA THR A 163 15.95 -8.22 2.89
C THR A 163 16.85 -8.23 4.11
N THR A 164 18.15 -8.12 3.87
CA THR A 164 19.13 -7.93 4.93
C THR A 164 20.09 -6.81 4.55
N THR A 165 20.47 -6.01 5.54
CA THR A 165 21.36 -4.86 5.35
C THR A 165 22.35 -4.79 6.49
N PHE A 166 23.63 -4.85 6.15
CA PHE A 166 24.73 -4.65 7.06
C PHE A 166 25.22 -3.20 6.93
N ASN A 167 25.23 -2.49 8.06
CA ASN A 167 25.78 -1.14 8.16
C ASN A 167 27.04 -1.17 8.99
N ARG A 168 28.10 -0.51 8.52
CA ARG A 168 29.35 -0.37 9.25
C ARG A 168 29.91 1.03 9.15
N LYS A 169 30.21 1.61 10.29
CA LYS A 169 30.98 2.85 10.42
C LYS A 169 32.45 2.47 10.62
N PHE A 170 33.27 2.75 9.64
CA PHE A 170 34.71 2.46 9.70
C PHE A 170 35.50 3.59 10.37
N SER A 171 35.02 4.84 10.21
CA SER A 171 35.56 6.03 10.85
C SER A 171 34.46 7.11 10.95
N ASN A 172 34.80 8.24 11.57
CA ASN A 172 33.88 9.39 11.59
C ASN A 172 33.56 9.94 10.19
N ARG A 173 34.40 9.63 9.19
CA ARG A 173 34.23 10.09 7.80
C ARG A 173 33.78 9.00 6.83
N PHE A 174 33.88 7.73 7.23
CA PHE A 174 33.56 6.63 6.30
C PHE A 174 32.55 5.66 6.90
N THR A 175 31.41 5.57 6.23
CA THR A 175 30.39 4.57 6.52
C THR A 175 30.05 3.77 5.26
N ASN A 176 29.76 2.48 5.44
CA ASN A 176 29.35 1.60 4.35
C ASN A 176 28.07 0.88 4.72
N LYS A 177 27.24 0.66 3.71
CA LYS A 177 25.99 -0.06 3.79
C LYS A 177 25.94 -1.07 2.66
N THR A 178 25.90 -2.37 3.00
CA THR A 178 25.75 -3.46 2.05
C THR A 178 24.42 -4.16 2.28
N GLY A 179 23.67 -4.39 1.24
CA GLY A 179 22.37 -5.02 1.34
C GLY A 179 22.10 -6.05 0.26
N PHE A 180 21.22 -6.98 0.62
CA PHE A 180 20.70 -8.03 -0.23
C PHE A 180 19.18 -8.07 -0.09
N THR A 181 18.47 -8.25 -1.19
CA THR A 181 17.02 -8.42 -1.21
C THR A 181 16.65 -9.56 -2.15
N TYR A 182 15.80 -10.45 -1.66
CA TYR A 182 15.09 -11.46 -2.44
C TYR A 182 13.61 -11.17 -2.40
N THR A 183 12.96 -11.10 -3.55
CA THR A 183 11.52 -10.92 -3.68
C THR A 183 10.96 -12.01 -4.55
N ASN A 184 9.97 -12.75 -4.04
CA ASN A 184 9.17 -13.66 -4.85
C ASN A 184 7.82 -12.99 -5.12
N MET A 185 7.51 -12.79 -6.39
CA MET A 185 6.36 -12.04 -6.88
C MET A 185 5.37 -12.98 -7.52
N PHE A 186 4.11 -12.94 -7.08
CA PHE A 186 2.99 -13.70 -7.64
C PHE A 186 2.00 -12.73 -8.25
N TYR A 187 1.46 -13.07 -9.39
CA TYR A 187 0.40 -12.29 -10.02
C TYR A 187 -0.73 -13.19 -10.53
N LYS A 188 -1.91 -12.62 -10.55
CA LYS A 188 -3.09 -13.11 -11.27
C LYS A 188 -3.76 -11.89 -11.89
N MET A 189 -4.15 -12.00 -13.15
CA MET A 189 -4.85 -10.95 -13.88
C MET A 189 -5.88 -11.60 -14.80
N ASP A 190 -7.10 -11.13 -14.70
CA ASP A 190 -8.19 -11.43 -15.59
C ASP A 190 -8.78 -10.08 -16.06
N LEU A 191 -8.71 -9.81 -17.36
CA LEU A 191 -9.25 -8.60 -18.00
C LEU A 191 -10.13 -9.02 -19.17
N SER A 192 -11.37 -8.61 -19.15
CA SER A 192 -12.31 -8.79 -20.23
C SER A 192 -12.88 -7.44 -20.67
N ILE A 193 -13.02 -7.21 -21.94
CA ILE A 193 -13.56 -5.97 -22.52
C ILE A 193 -14.51 -6.36 -23.65
N ALA A 194 -15.63 -5.66 -23.79
CA ALA A 194 -16.53 -5.80 -24.94
C ALA A 194 -15.84 -5.19 -26.18
N PRO A 195 -15.66 -5.94 -27.29
CA PRO A 195 -15.02 -5.42 -28.50
C PRO A 195 -15.82 -4.29 -29.15
N TYR A 196 -17.14 -4.36 -29.04
CA TYR A 196 -18.07 -3.32 -29.46
C TYR A 196 -19.19 -3.17 -28.43
N GLU A 197 -19.92 -2.07 -28.52
CA GLU A 197 -21.08 -1.82 -27.67
C GLU A 197 -22.13 -2.91 -27.80
N ALA A 198 -22.71 -3.32 -26.69
CA ALA A 198 -23.71 -4.39 -26.56
C ALA A 198 -23.22 -5.80 -26.94
N GLU A 199 -21.93 -5.99 -27.20
CA GLU A 199 -21.36 -7.33 -27.35
C GLU A 199 -20.93 -7.94 -26.02
N PRO A 200 -20.86 -9.28 -25.95
CA PRO A 200 -20.32 -9.96 -24.76
C PRO A 200 -18.89 -9.56 -24.48
N LEU A 201 -18.53 -9.60 -23.20
CA LEU A 201 -17.13 -9.42 -22.78
C LEU A 201 -16.24 -10.53 -23.36
N GLU A 202 -15.16 -10.15 -23.99
CA GLU A 202 -14.11 -11.04 -24.46
C GLU A 202 -12.87 -10.94 -23.58
N ILE A 203 -12.21 -12.06 -23.35
CA ILE A 203 -10.97 -12.11 -22.58
C ILE A 203 -9.85 -11.45 -23.39
N VAL A 204 -9.37 -10.31 -22.90
CA VAL A 204 -8.25 -9.57 -23.50
C VAL A 204 -6.92 -10.03 -22.89
N SER A 205 -6.92 -10.27 -21.58
CA SER A 205 -5.74 -10.76 -20.87
C SER A 205 -6.15 -11.66 -19.72
N GLN A 206 -5.58 -12.86 -19.69
CA GLN A 206 -5.78 -13.78 -18.59
C GLN A 206 -4.45 -14.47 -18.27
N GLY A 207 -4.07 -14.45 -17.02
CA GLY A 207 -2.84 -15.12 -16.62
C GLY A 207 -2.61 -15.14 -15.13
N LYS A 208 -1.80 -16.10 -14.72
CA LYS A 208 -1.23 -16.20 -13.38
C LYS A 208 0.18 -16.72 -13.45
N GLY A 209 1.02 -16.28 -12.56
CA GLY A 209 2.39 -16.74 -12.52
C GLY A 209 3.16 -16.23 -11.33
N ASN A 210 4.41 -16.61 -11.29
CA ASN A 210 5.33 -16.09 -10.31
C ASN A 210 6.71 -15.87 -10.93
N THR A 211 7.45 -14.93 -10.36
CA THR A 211 8.84 -14.66 -10.69
C THR A 211 9.62 -14.24 -9.46
N SER A 212 10.93 -14.35 -9.52
CA SER A 212 11.79 -13.93 -8.41
C SER A 212 12.77 -12.87 -8.86
N LEU A 213 12.99 -11.90 -7.99
CA LEU A 213 13.98 -10.85 -8.14
C LEU A 213 15.03 -10.95 -7.04
N ILE A 214 16.29 -10.98 -7.43
CA ILE A 214 17.42 -10.90 -6.51
C ILE A 214 18.16 -9.61 -6.79
N SER A 215 18.42 -8.84 -5.74
CA SER A 215 19.21 -7.62 -5.82
C SER A 215 20.21 -7.52 -4.69
N ALA A 216 21.39 -6.96 -4.99
CA ALA A 216 22.41 -6.64 -4.02
C ALA A 216 22.93 -5.24 -4.29
N TYR A 217 23.27 -4.53 -3.24
CA TYR A 217 23.84 -3.19 -3.36
C TYR A 217 24.93 -2.94 -2.31
N ASN A 218 25.81 -2.05 -2.67
CA ASN A 218 26.80 -1.49 -1.77
C ASN A 218 26.78 0.04 -1.89
N SER A 219 26.70 0.72 -0.76
CA SER A 219 26.69 2.18 -0.69
C SER A 219 27.72 2.64 0.34
N SER A 220 28.61 3.54 -0.07
CA SER A 220 29.62 4.15 0.77
C SER A 220 29.41 5.64 0.88
N SER A 221 29.53 6.18 2.08
CA SER A 221 29.47 7.62 2.35
C SER A 221 30.82 8.08 2.94
N VAL A 222 31.40 9.10 2.31
CA VAL A 222 32.67 9.69 2.71
C VAL A 222 32.46 11.17 3.00
N GLY A 223 32.76 11.60 4.22
CA GLY A 223 32.79 13.02 4.61
C GLY A 223 34.09 13.67 4.17
N LEU A 224 33.99 14.72 3.33
CA LEU A 224 35.16 15.43 2.79
C LEU A 224 35.72 16.48 3.77
N THR A 225 34.92 16.95 4.72
CA THR A 225 35.29 17.94 5.73
C THR A 225 34.89 17.48 7.13
N GLU A 226 35.61 17.88 8.12
CA GLU A 226 35.20 17.77 9.53
C GLU A 226 34.09 18.82 9.80
N ARG A 227 32.99 18.37 10.36
CA ARG A 227 32.03 19.23 11.03
C ARG A 227 32.11 19.02 12.51
#